data_e69feb74514ae940f5dbb84b0bd638fa
#
_entry.id   e69feb74514ae940f5dbb84b0bd638fa
#
_cell.length_a   1.000
_cell.length_b   1.000
_cell.length_c   1.000
_cell.angle_alpha   90.00
_cell.angle_beta   90.00
_cell.angle_gamma   90.00
#
_symmetry.space_group_name_H-M   'P 1'
#
loop_
_entity.id
_entity.type
_entity.pdbx_description
1 polymer ?
#
loop_
_entity_poly.entity_id
_entity_poly.type
_entity_poly.pdbx_seq_one_letter_code
_entity_poly.pdbx_strand_id
1 'polypeptide(L)' 'MPLIDLTDTEGNVRWITVFPFNSLDSARSYVKNSSVPLKIIKGEDPVYWVCNPEDADWAIKCGYKEVK' A
#
# COMPACT_ATOMS: atom_id res chain seq x y z
N MET A 1 -12.42 5.69 3.68
CA MET A 1 -11.18 5.01 3.30
C MET A 1 -10.49 5.81 2.21
N PRO A 2 -9.21 6.14 2.38
CA PRO A 2 -8.53 6.93 1.35
C PRO A 2 -8.30 6.13 0.09
N LEU A 3 -8.63 6.76 -1.03
CA LEU A 3 -8.34 6.24 -2.36
C LEU A 3 -7.23 7.07 -2.96
N ILE A 4 -6.27 6.42 -3.57
CA ILE A 4 -5.21 7.09 -4.31
C ILE A 4 -5.17 6.58 -5.74
N ASP A 5 -4.79 7.44 -6.66
CA ASP A 5 -4.57 7.05 -8.03
C ASP A 5 -3.08 6.86 -8.27
N LEU A 6 -2.73 5.75 -8.88
CA LEU A 6 -1.34 5.46 -9.22
C LEU A 6 -1.25 5.16 -10.70
N THR A 7 -0.24 5.75 -11.33
CA THR A 7 0.03 5.58 -12.75
C THR A 7 1.29 4.75 -12.94
N ASP A 8 1.21 3.72 -13.75
CA ASP A 8 2.38 2.89 -14.06
C ASP A 8 3.27 3.56 -15.11
N THR A 9 4.35 2.89 -15.51
CA THR A 9 5.31 3.42 -16.46
C THR A 9 4.74 3.52 -17.89
N GLU A 10 3.63 2.85 -18.15
CA GLU A 10 2.95 2.86 -19.45
C GLU A 10 1.82 3.89 -19.50
N GLY A 11 1.59 4.62 -18.41
CA GLY A 11 0.55 5.63 -18.36
C GLY A 11 -0.83 5.12 -17.95
N ASN A 12 -0.93 3.87 -17.54
CA ASN A 12 -2.19 3.31 -17.03
C ASN A 12 -2.45 3.78 -15.61
N VAL A 13 -3.65 4.28 -15.37
CA VAL A 13 -4.06 4.79 -14.06
C VAL A 13 -5.04 3.82 -13.41
N ARG A 14 -4.82 3.56 -12.13
CA ARG A 14 -5.74 2.74 -11.35
C ARG A 14 -5.88 3.33 -9.95
N TRP A 15 -7.12 3.38 -9.45
CA TRP A 15 -7.41 3.79 -8.09
C TRP A 15 -7.27 2.58 -7.16
N ILE A 16 -6.56 2.76 -6.06
CA ILE A 16 -6.44 1.73 -5.03
C ILE A 16 -6.85 2.29 -3.69
N THR A 17 -7.33 1.40 -2.82
CA THR A 17 -7.68 1.75 -1.44
C THR A 17 -6.49 1.45 -0.54
N VAL A 18 -6.05 2.44 0.23
CA VAL A 18 -4.94 2.27 1.16
C VAL A 18 -5.33 2.74 2.55
N PHE A 19 -4.71 2.16 3.57
CA PHE A 19 -4.81 2.62 4.95
C PHE A 19 -3.46 3.20 5.34
N PRO A 20 -3.34 4.52 5.52
CA PRO A 20 -2.05 5.13 5.83
C PRO A 20 -1.69 5.00 7.31
N PHE A 21 -0.43 4.73 7.57
CA PHE A 21 0.13 4.66 8.92
C PHE A 21 1.42 5.47 8.97
N ASN A 22 1.65 6.17 10.06
CA ASN A 22 2.84 6.99 10.25
C ASN A 22 4.03 6.19 10.81
N SER A 23 3.83 4.92 11.16
CA SER A 23 4.90 4.07 11.64
C SER A 23 4.76 2.66 11.09
N LEU A 24 5.91 2.02 10.86
CA LEU A 24 5.94 0.64 10.39
C LEU A 24 5.35 -0.31 11.42
N ASP A 25 5.60 -0.05 12.70
CA ASP A 25 5.09 -0.91 13.78
C ASP A 25 3.56 -0.92 13.79
N SER A 26 2.93 0.24 13.62
CA SER A 26 1.47 0.33 13.55
C SER A 26 0.93 -0.40 12.32
N ALA A 27 1.58 -0.25 11.18
CA ALA A 27 1.19 -0.93 9.95
C ALA A 27 1.28 -2.45 10.11
N ARG A 28 2.38 -2.94 10.69
CA ARG A 28 2.57 -4.37 10.93
C ARG A 28 1.54 -4.93 11.91
N SER A 29 1.24 -4.19 12.95
CA SER A 29 0.23 -4.59 13.92
C SER A 29 -1.15 -4.73 13.26
N TYR A 30 -1.50 -3.78 12.40
CA TYR A 30 -2.75 -3.83 11.66
C TYR A 30 -2.82 -5.07 10.77
N VAL A 31 -1.76 -5.34 10.02
CA VAL A 31 -1.68 -6.52 9.13
C VAL A 31 -1.78 -7.81 9.92
N LYS A 32 -1.04 -7.89 11.04
CA LYS A 32 -1.03 -9.07 11.89
C LYS A 32 -2.41 -9.40 12.46
N ASN A 33 -3.19 -8.37 12.79
CA ASN A 33 -4.50 -8.54 13.40
C ASN A 33 -5.63 -8.66 12.37
N SER A 34 -5.30 -8.56 11.09
CA SER A 34 -6.30 -8.68 10.02
C SER A 34 -6.67 -10.14 9.77
N SER A 35 -7.95 -10.38 9.50
CA SER A 35 -8.43 -11.71 9.12
C SER A 35 -8.22 -12.01 7.64
N VAL A 36 -7.80 -11.01 6.85
CA VAL A 36 -7.55 -11.16 5.41
C VAL A 36 -6.09 -10.81 5.13
N PRO A 37 -5.50 -11.39 4.06
CA PRO A 37 -4.12 -11.06 3.71
C PRO A 37 -4.00 -9.59 3.29
N LEU A 38 -3.00 -8.90 3.86
CA LEU A 38 -2.69 -7.51 3.53
C LEU A 38 -1.19 -7.38 3.33
N LYS A 39 -0.79 -6.34 2.61
CA LYS A 39 0.62 -6.02 2.39
C LYS A 39 0.90 -4.57 2.77
N ILE A 40 2.14 -4.30 3.11
CA ILE A 40 2.61 -2.96 3.48
C ILE A 40 3.46 -2.43 2.34
N ILE A 41 3.12 -1.24 1.86
CA ILE A 41 3.87 -0.54 0.83
C ILE A 41 4.43 0.73 1.45
N LYS A 42 5.69 1.01 1.19
CA LYS A 42 6.26 2.29 1.61
C LYS A 42 5.74 3.38 0.68
N GLY A 43 4.86 4.21 1.21
CA GLY A 43 4.30 5.35 0.49
C GLY A 43 5.25 6.53 0.51
N GLU A 44 4.71 7.74 0.59
CA GLU A 44 5.55 8.93 0.77
C GLU A 44 6.04 8.96 2.21
N ASP A 45 7.37 9.10 2.37
CA ASP A 45 8.00 9.11 3.68
C ASP A 45 7.42 10.24 4.57
N PRO A 46 7.01 9.99 5.81
CA PRO A 46 7.18 8.76 6.61
C PRO A 46 5.99 7.79 6.55
N VAL A 47 5.09 7.90 5.61
CA VAL A 47 3.83 7.17 5.59
C VAL A 47 4.01 5.79 4.97
N TYR A 48 3.41 4.78 5.62
CA TYR A 48 3.29 3.41 5.11
C TYR A 48 1.84 3.13 4.77
N TRP A 49 1.61 2.50 3.63
CA TRP A 49 0.27 2.15 3.17
C TRP A 49 0.02 0.66 3.36
N VAL A 50 -1.10 0.32 3.98
CA VAL A 50 -1.56 -1.06 4.06
C VAL A 50 -2.68 -1.24 3.05
N CYS A 51 -2.56 -2.25 2.21
CA CYS A 51 -3.55 -2.51 1.18
C CYS A 51 -3.64 -4.01 0.88
N ASN A 52 -4.66 -4.39 0.12
CA ASN A 52 -4.79 -5.79 -0.28
C ASN A 52 -3.68 -6.18 -1.27
N PRO A 53 -3.42 -7.49 -1.45
CA PRO A 53 -2.31 -7.92 -2.32
C PRO A 53 -2.41 -7.42 -3.76
N GLU A 54 -3.60 -7.33 -4.33
CA GLU A 54 -3.77 -6.85 -5.71
C GLU A 54 -3.38 -5.37 -5.83
N ASP A 55 -3.84 -4.56 -4.89
CA ASP A 55 -3.50 -3.13 -4.86
C ASP A 55 -2.01 -2.93 -4.57
N ALA A 56 -1.44 -3.75 -3.70
CA ALA A 56 -0.01 -3.71 -3.43
C ALA A 56 0.81 -4.04 -4.67
N ASP A 57 0.39 -5.04 -5.44
CA ASP A 57 1.08 -5.40 -6.68
C ASP A 57 1.05 -4.24 -7.68
N TRP A 58 -0.08 -3.54 -7.77
CA TRP A 58 -0.17 -2.37 -8.63
C TRP A 58 0.77 -1.26 -8.16
N ALA A 59 0.83 -1.01 -6.85
CA ALA A 59 1.72 0.00 -6.29
C ALA A 59 3.18 -0.32 -6.60
N ILE A 60 3.57 -1.59 -6.49
CA ILE A 60 4.93 -2.03 -6.83
C ILE A 60 5.21 -1.78 -8.31
N LYS A 61 4.26 -2.09 -9.17
CA LYS A 61 4.38 -1.85 -10.61
C LYS A 61 4.55 -0.36 -10.91
N CYS A 62 3.95 0.51 -10.10
CA CYS A 62 4.07 1.96 -10.23
C CYS A 62 5.35 2.54 -9.64
N GLY A 63 6.23 1.71 -9.07
CA GLY A 63 7.53 2.15 -8.56
C GLY A 63 7.64 2.22 -7.04
N TYR A 64 6.61 1.88 -6.31
CA TYR A 64 6.66 1.82 -4.85
C TYR A 64 7.27 0.49 -4.39
N LYS A 65 7.73 0.44 -3.15
CA LYS A 65 8.40 -0.74 -2.61
C LYS A 65 7.53 -1.41 -1.54
N GLU A 66 7.50 -2.73 -1.58
CA GLU A 66 6.86 -3.51 -0.54
C GLU A 66 7.77 -3.59 0.69
N VAL A 67 7.18 -3.47 1.88
CA VAL A 67 7.88 -3.65 3.15
C VAL A 67 7.51 -5.01 3.71
N LYS A 68 8.51 -5.82 3.96
CA LYS A 68 8.32 -7.18 4.50
C LYS A 68 8.62 -7.26 5.98
#